data_2b1d4b129ab4d7dbbde422637ef24951
#
_entry.id   2b1d4b129ab4d7dbbde422637ef24951
#
_cell.length_a   1.000
_cell.length_b   1.000
_cell.length_c   1.000
_cell.angle_alpha   90.00
_cell.angle_beta   90.00
_cell.angle_gamma   90.00
#
_symmetry.space_group_name_H-M   'P 1'
#
loop_
_entity.id
_entity.type
_entity.pdbx_description
1 polymer ?
#
loop_
_entity_poly.entity_id
_entity_poly.type
_entity_poly.pdbx_seq_one_letter_code
_entity_poly.pdbx_strand_id
1 'polypeptide(L)'
;KRLPLHHGAVSMSSAISFATSVRGCPVVGRRAHVARRVAPVVTRCNADIMSEVGSLRLTENQLQASRYVASNRFKLQKNKGPTFEKRWAERKSRLANLDGFRFFTLMRRVEASAGGMGGPPTAATSDDEYDYVSLTIWEDKSGFDAWRTGEAFKEAHGGGTVFGFAEMLISSLFVLKGNPKPAFYDGLLPVVKPPADDTPWQAVGGWRDVPADGVNPLNTDVFVAMNRFKVLPGKEAAFEMRWRARESRLTEMDGFLTFLLLRRDALKAEDGYNYSTLTVWNSRGAFDNWRASSANANARKKEKTTETEPMFDGPPSPVLYEGVLALLSGKGA
;
A
#
# COMPACT_ATOMS: atom_id res chain seq x y z
N LYS A 1 22.52 -53.44 17.35
CA LYS A 1 23.30 -52.24 17.70
C LYS A 1 22.48 -51.01 17.25
N ARG A 2 21.86 -50.36 18.20
CA ARG A 2 21.12 -49.08 18.00
C ARG A 2 22.09 -47.92 18.20
N LEU A 3 22.07 -46.97 17.30
CA LEU A 3 22.71 -45.65 17.47
C LEU A 3 21.62 -44.59 17.67
N PRO A 4 21.79 -43.61 18.52
CA PRO A 4 20.77 -42.64 18.87
C PRO A 4 20.73 -41.48 17.87
N LEU A 5 19.51 -41.07 17.50
CA LEU A 5 19.22 -39.85 16.76
C LEU A 5 19.33 -38.64 17.66
N HIS A 6 20.29 -37.78 17.40
CA HIS A 6 20.35 -36.43 17.98
C HIS A 6 19.33 -35.52 17.28
N HIS A 7 18.30 -35.11 17.96
CA HIS A 7 17.43 -34.01 17.56
C HIS A 7 18.12 -32.67 17.91
N GLY A 8 18.69 -32.05 16.90
CA GLY A 8 19.06 -30.64 16.94
C GLY A 8 17.86 -29.79 16.60
N ALA A 9 17.21 -29.21 17.60
CA ALA A 9 16.17 -28.21 17.38
C ALA A 9 16.82 -26.90 16.95
N VAL A 10 16.73 -26.59 15.66
CA VAL A 10 17.06 -25.26 15.15
C VAL A 10 15.87 -24.34 15.47
N SER A 11 16.05 -23.47 16.45
CA SER A 11 15.12 -22.39 16.79
C SER A 11 15.13 -21.36 15.67
N MET A 12 14.16 -21.42 14.77
CA MET A 12 13.83 -20.33 13.84
C MET A 12 12.81 -19.41 14.50
N SER A 13 13.28 -18.53 15.38
CA SER A 13 12.50 -17.41 15.89
C SER A 13 12.79 -16.17 15.05
N SER A 14 12.04 -16.00 13.98
CA SER A 14 11.84 -14.72 13.27
C SER A 14 10.37 -14.56 12.98
N ALA A 15 9.58 -14.68 14.02
CA ALA A 15 8.20 -14.22 14.00
C ALA A 15 8.23 -12.70 13.92
N ILE A 16 7.42 -12.14 13.02
CA ILE A 16 7.08 -10.72 13.00
C ILE A 16 6.41 -10.43 14.34
N SER A 17 7.22 -10.04 15.34
CA SER A 17 6.76 -9.71 16.67
C SER A 17 6.19 -8.30 16.65
N PHE A 18 4.88 -8.18 16.46
CA PHE A 18 4.13 -7.04 16.95
C PHE A 18 3.72 -7.33 18.39
N ALA A 19 4.70 -7.35 19.28
CA ALA A 19 4.43 -7.49 20.70
C ALA A 19 4.15 -6.11 21.30
N THR A 20 2.90 -5.85 21.61
CA THR A 20 2.49 -4.86 22.61
C THR A 20 2.77 -5.42 24.00
N SER A 21 3.91 -5.12 24.57
CA SER A 21 4.18 -5.35 26.00
C SER A 21 3.83 -4.10 26.78
N VAL A 22 2.65 -4.08 27.34
CA VAL A 22 2.30 -3.15 28.44
C VAL A 22 2.84 -3.76 29.74
N ARG A 23 3.97 -3.27 30.22
CA ARG A 23 4.41 -3.54 31.60
C ARG A 23 4.34 -2.26 32.40
N GLY A 24 3.55 -2.31 33.49
CA GLY A 24 3.37 -1.24 34.44
C GLY A 24 4.66 -0.84 35.13
N CYS A 25 4.79 0.44 35.42
CA CYS A 25 5.87 1.02 36.25
C CYS A 25 5.69 0.61 37.70
N PRO A 26 6.76 0.18 38.41
CA PRO A 26 6.70 -0.02 39.83
C PRO A 26 6.79 1.33 40.58
N VAL A 27 5.89 1.50 41.54
CA VAL A 27 5.93 2.59 42.53
C VAL A 27 7.02 2.26 43.54
N VAL A 28 8.05 3.09 43.65
CA VAL A 28 9.07 3.01 44.67
C VAL A 28 8.86 4.10 45.72
N GLY A 29 8.72 3.64 46.95
CA GLY A 29 8.50 4.45 48.14
C GLY A 29 9.68 5.35 48.52
N ARG A 30 9.35 6.43 49.22
CA ARG A 30 10.21 7.48 49.75
C ARG A 30 11.25 6.98 50.76
N ARG A 31 12.49 7.41 50.61
CA ARG A 31 13.38 7.78 51.72
C ARG A 31 14.14 9.05 51.36
N ALA A 32 14.08 10.02 52.26
CA ALA A 32 14.73 11.31 52.15
C ALA A 32 16.21 11.23 52.52
N HIS A 33 17.09 11.84 51.74
CA HIS A 33 18.28 12.52 52.23
C HIS A 33 18.86 13.50 51.20
N VAL A 34 18.94 14.75 51.65
CA VAL A 34 19.87 15.86 51.36
C VAL A 34 20.20 16.18 49.89
N ALA A 35 19.93 17.43 49.58
CA ALA A 35 20.00 18.14 48.34
C ALA A 35 21.40 18.27 47.72
N ARG A 36 21.46 17.96 46.42
CA ARG A 36 22.24 18.70 45.44
C ARG A 36 21.33 18.94 44.25
N ARG A 37 21.10 20.21 43.87
CA ARG A 37 20.27 20.58 42.68
C ARG A 37 21.00 20.08 41.44
N VAL A 38 20.56 18.92 40.95
CA VAL A 38 20.79 18.46 39.56
C VAL A 38 19.45 18.66 38.88
N ALA A 39 19.44 19.37 37.77
CA ALA A 39 18.24 19.54 36.99
C ALA A 39 17.61 18.18 36.65
N PRO A 40 16.27 18.02 36.66
CA PRO A 40 15.65 16.76 36.38
C PRO A 40 15.92 16.40 34.92
N VAL A 41 16.68 15.34 34.69
CA VAL A 41 16.66 14.63 33.42
C VAL A 41 15.27 14.02 33.33
N VAL A 42 14.38 14.63 32.57
CA VAL A 42 13.07 14.06 32.25
C VAL A 42 13.34 12.84 31.40
N THR A 43 13.29 11.69 32.02
CA THR A 43 13.25 10.40 31.29
C THR A 43 11.89 10.34 30.60
N ARG A 44 11.84 10.74 29.33
CA ARG A 44 10.65 10.56 28.49
C ARG A 44 10.40 9.05 28.38
N CYS A 45 9.21 8.62 28.75
CA CYS A 45 8.79 7.23 28.61
C CYS A 45 8.78 6.86 27.11
N ASN A 46 9.15 5.62 26.79
CA ASN A 46 9.15 5.10 25.40
C ASN A 46 7.81 5.28 24.66
N ALA A 47 6.70 5.43 25.40
CA ALA A 47 5.39 5.73 24.82
C ALA A 47 5.34 7.12 24.14
N ASP A 48 6.01 8.12 24.71
CA ASP A 48 6.07 9.48 24.15
C ASP A 48 6.96 9.53 22.89
N ILE A 49 8.03 8.72 22.88
CA ILE A 49 8.90 8.58 21.69
C ILE A 49 8.15 7.89 20.55
N MET A 50 7.31 6.89 20.84
CA MET A 50 6.52 6.19 19.81
C MET A 50 5.36 7.06 19.30
N SER A 51 4.81 7.99 20.08
CA SER A 51 3.81 8.94 19.61
C SER A 51 4.42 10.07 18.77
N GLU A 52 5.67 10.46 19.02
CA GLU A 52 6.40 11.44 18.18
C GLU A 52 6.88 10.84 16.85
N VAL A 53 7.15 9.54 16.78
CA VAL A 53 7.58 8.86 15.54
C VAL A 53 6.39 8.63 14.57
N GLY A 54 5.16 8.67 15.05
CA GLY A 54 3.95 8.42 14.23
C GLY A 54 3.34 9.65 13.57
N SER A 55 3.76 10.86 13.90
CA SER A 55 3.35 12.08 13.21
C SER A 55 4.58 12.78 12.63
N LEU A 56 4.90 12.49 11.39
CA LEU A 56 5.69 13.41 10.60
C LEU A 56 5.04 14.77 10.74
N ARG A 57 5.69 15.71 11.44
CA ARG A 57 5.24 17.09 11.42
C ARG A 57 5.26 17.52 9.98
N LEU A 58 4.07 17.71 9.41
CA LEU A 58 3.95 18.30 8.10
C LEU A 58 4.77 19.58 8.10
N THR A 59 5.65 19.74 7.14
CA THR A 59 6.32 21.02 6.96
C THR A 59 5.26 22.07 6.61
N GLU A 60 5.50 23.30 6.97
CA GLU A 60 4.62 24.40 6.60
C GLU A 60 4.29 24.33 5.10
N ASN A 61 3.00 24.34 4.75
CA ASN A 61 2.46 24.19 3.38
C ASN A 61 2.36 22.78 2.77
N GLN A 62 2.64 21.73 3.49
CA GLN A 62 2.26 20.38 3.02
C GLN A 62 0.75 20.14 3.10
N LEU A 63 0.22 19.35 2.16
CA LEU A 63 -1.20 19.02 2.11
C LEU A 63 -1.59 18.07 3.23
N GLN A 64 -2.79 18.26 3.79
CA GLN A 64 -3.38 17.32 4.74
C GLN A 64 -3.79 16.04 4.02
N ALA A 65 -3.59 14.90 4.68
CA ALA A 65 -4.07 13.62 4.18
C ALA A 65 -5.61 13.60 4.15
N SER A 66 -6.16 13.16 3.02
CA SER A 66 -7.60 12.99 2.83
C SER A 66 -8.00 11.52 2.76
N ARG A 67 -7.03 10.62 2.62
CA ARG A 67 -7.18 9.17 2.60
C ARG A 67 -5.93 8.53 3.23
N TYR A 68 -6.07 7.29 3.68
CA TYR A 68 -4.94 6.46 4.05
C TYR A 68 -4.86 5.24 3.14
N VAL A 69 -3.66 4.92 2.66
CA VAL A 69 -3.45 3.82 1.73
C VAL A 69 -2.42 2.85 2.30
N ALA A 70 -2.82 1.59 2.41
CA ALA A 70 -1.92 0.53 2.82
C ALA A 70 -1.71 -0.46 1.68
N SER A 71 -0.47 -0.86 1.44
CA SER A 71 -0.12 -1.85 0.44
C SER A 71 0.85 -2.88 0.98
N ASN A 72 0.79 -4.09 0.43
CA ASN A 72 1.80 -5.12 0.59
C ASN A 72 2.31 -5.53 -0.79
N ARG A 73 3.61 -5.63 -0.91
CA ARG A 73 4.31 -5.95 -2.15
C ARG A 73 4.85 -7.38 -2.06
N PHE A 74 4.63 -8.18 -3.09
CA PHE A 74 4.94 -9.61 -3.10
C PHE A 74 5.85 -9.97 -4.27
N LYS A 75 6.93 -10.68 -3.99
CA LYS A 75 7.73 -11.37 -4.99
C LYS A 75 7.36 -12.85 -4.96
N LEU A 76 7.09 -13.44 -6.12
CA LEU A 76 6.66 -14.83 -6.19
C LEU A 76 7.78 -15.76 -6.65
N GLN A 77 7.62 -17.04 -6.33
CA GLN A 77 8.32 -18.12 -7.01
C GLN A 77 7.84 -18.20 -8.47
N LYS A 78 8.70 -18.71 -9.35
CA LYS A 78 8.39 -18.82 -10.78
C LYS A 78 7.09 -19.61 -11.01
N ASN A 79 6.23 -19.10 -11.89
CA ASN A 79 4.94 -19.70 -12.28
C ASN A 79 3.93 -19.87 -11.13
N LYS A 80 4.02 -19.10 -10.05
CA LYS A 80 3.08 -19.18 -8.91
C LYS A 80 1.98 -18.11 -8.92
N GLY A 81 1.87 -17.30 -9.96
CA GLY A 81 0.84 -16.26 -10.10
C GLY A 81 -0.58 -16.80 -9.91
N PRO A 82 -1.08 -17.73 -10.74
CA PRO A 82 -2.44 -18.26 -10.60
C PRO A 82 -2.72 -18.91 -9.24
N THR A 83 -1.74 -19.62 -8.66
CA THR A 83 -1.84 -20.19 -7.31
C THR A 83 -1.97 -19.11 -6.24
N PHE A 84 -1.24 -17.99 -6.40
CA PHE A 84 -1.31 -16.84 -5.51
C PHE A 84 -2.66 -16.14 -5.61
N GLU A 85 -3.15 -15.91 -6.83
CA GLU A 85 -4.47 -15.31 -7.09
C GLU A 85 -5.61 -16.16 -6.51
N LYS A 86 -5.57 -17.49 -6.69
CA LYS A 86 -6.54 -18.40 -6.10
C LYS A 86 -6.61 -18.27 -4.58
N ARG A 87 -5.47 -18.20 -3.90
CA ARG A 87 -5.44 -18.02 -2.43
C ARG A 87 -6.07 -16.72 -1.98
N TRP A 88 -5.94 -15.66 -2.78
CA TRP A 88 -6.59 -14.40 -2.49
C TRP A 88 -8.10 -14.48 -2.74
N ALA A 89 -8.52 -15.11 -3.81
CA ALA A 89 -9.94 -15.29 -4.15
C ALA A 89 -10.68 -16.15 -3.12
N GLU A 90 -10.02 -17.15 -2.53
CA GLU A 90 -10.59 -18.05 -1.51
C GLU A 90 -10.58 -17.48 -0.08
N ARG A 91 -9.99 -16.30 0.14
CA ARG A 91 -9.98 -15.67 1.46
C ARG A 91 -11.39 -15.32 1.92
N LYS A 92 -11.66 -15.60 3.18
CA LYS A 92 -12.82 -15.04 3.87
C LYS A 92 -12.46 -13.68 4.43
N SER A 93 -13.23 -12.66 4.13
CA SER A 93 -12.99 -11.31 4.61
C SER A 93 -14.29 -10.52 4.72
N ARG A 94 -14.38 -9.68 5.74
CA ARG A 94 -15.49 -8.73 5.93
C ARG A 94 -15.07 -7.31 5.54
N LEU A 95 -14.04 -7.17 4.71
CA LEU A 95 -13.41 -5.88 4.43
C LEU A 95 -14.39 -4.83 3.91
N ALA A 96 -15.31 -5.24 3.01
CA ALA A 96 -16.31 -4.34 2.44
C ALA A 96 -17.31 -3.74 3.47
N ASN A 97 -17.46 -4.38 4.63
CA ASN A 97 -18.37 -3.93 5.69
C ASN A 97 -17.73 -3.05 6.75
N LEU A 98 -16.42 -2.83 6.66
CA LEU A 98 -15.70 -2.10 7.68
C LEU A 98 -15.87 -0.60 7.52
N ASP A 99 -15.96 0.09 8.65
CA ASP A 99 -16.03 1.54 8.68
C ASP A 99 -14.73 2.14 8.13
N GLY A 100 -14.87 3.17 7.33
CA GLY A 100 -13.74 3.85 6.70
C GLY A 100 -13.09 3.10 5.54
N PHE A 101 -13.46 1.84 5.26
CA PHE A 101 -12.98 1.13 4.07
C PHE A 101 -13.60 1.73 2.80
N ARG A 102 -12.77 1.93 1.76
CA ARG A 102 -13.21 2.49 0.47
C ARG A 102 -13.00 1.55 -0.68
N PHE A 103 -11.79 1.01 -0.83
CA PHE A 103 -11.41 0.21 -1.98
C PHE A 103 -10.30 -0.77 -1.64
N PHE A 104 -10.33 -1.93 -2.26
CA PHE A 104 -9.24 -2.90 -2.28
C PHE A 104 -9.00 -3.39 -3.70
N THR A 105 -7.75 -3.67 -4.04
CA THR A 105 -7.42 -4.48 -5.20
C THR A 105 -6.14 -5.29 -4.99
N LEU A 106 -6.15 -6.54 -5.47
CA LEU A 106 -4.94 -7.30 -5.73
C LEU A 106 -4.47 -6.97 -7.15
N MET A 107 -3.28 -6.45 -7.28
CA MET A 107 -2.71 -5.96 -8.53
C MET A 107 -1.61 -6.89 -9.01
N ARG A 108 -1.77 -7.45 -10.20
CA ARG A 108 -0.73 -8.16 -10.96
C ARG A 108 0.06 -7.16 -11.77
N ARG A 109 1.39 -7.15 -11.63
CA ARG A 109 2.24 -6.28 -12.42
C ARG A 109 2.20 -6.70 -13.89
N VAL A 110 2.13 -5.71 -14.78
CA VAL A 110 2.20 -5.91 -16.22
C VAL A 110 3.26 -4.99 -16.82
N GLU A 111 3.87 -5.45 -17.90
CA GLU A 111 4.82 -4.63 -18.63
C GLU A 111 4.10 -3.53 -19.41
N ALA A 112 4.77 -2.41 -19.56
CA ALA A 112 4.35 -1.40 -20.51
C ALA A 112 4.51 -1.98 -21.93
N SER A 113 3.43 -1.99 -22.72
CA SER A 113 3.52 -2.41 -24.13
C SER A 113 4.60 -1.62 -24.86
N ALA A 114 5.40 -2.30 -25.67
CA ALA A 114 6.50 -1.75 -26.43
C ALA A 114 6.03 -0.70 -27.45
N GLY A 115 5.63 0.46 -27.04
CA GLY A 115 5.10 1.56 -27.86
C GLY A 115 4.42 2.63 -27.03
N GLY A 116 4.45 2.50 -25.71
CA GLY A 116 3.45 3.17 -24.93
C GLY A 116 3.79 4.03 -23.76
N MET A 117 4.99 4.37 -23.45
CA MET A 117 5.29 5.48 -22.53
C MET A 117 6.43 6.24 -23.17
N GLY A 118 6.23 7.34 -23.82
CA GLY A 118 7.21 8.14 -24.58
C GLY A 118 8.61 8.34 -23.97
N GLY A 119 9.20 7.27 -23.52
CA GLY A 119 10.56 7.08 -23.07
C GLY A 119 11.02 5.68 -23.47
N PRO A 120 12.33 5.41 -23.55
CA PRO A 120 12.85 4.07 -23.77
C PRO A 120 12.20 3.12 -22.76
N PRO A 121 11.95 1.85 -23.12
CA PRO A 121 11.51 0.85 -22.15
C PRO A 121 12.50 0.93 -20.98
N THR A 122 12.03 1.39 -19.85
CA THR A 122 12.84 1.40 -18.64
C THR A 122 13.26 -0.04 -18.45
N ALA A 123 14.57 -0.23 -18.49
CA ALA A 123 15.22 -1.52 -18.50
C ALA A 123 14.48 -2.51 -17.62
N ALA A 124 14.45 -3.72 -18.12
CA ALA A 124 13.96 -4.92 -17.49
C ALA A 124 13.87 -4.79 -15.98
N THR A 125 12.69 -5.13 -15.47
CA THR A 125 12.45 -5.48 -14.09
C THR A 125 13.75 -5.86 -13.41
N SER A 126 14.28 -4.99 -12.58
CA SER A 126 15.32 -5.42 -11.66
C SER A 126 14.75 -6.61 -10.88
N ASP A 127 15.57 -7.61 -10.56
CA ASP A 127 15.16 -8.76 -9.72
C ASP A 127 14.50 -8.32 -8.39
N ASP A 128 14.63 -7.05 -8.03
CA ASP A 128 14.09 -6.41 -6.85
C ASP A 128 12.63 -5.93 -6.99
N GLU A 129 12.03 -6.01 -8.19
CA GLU A 129 10.66 -5.54 -8.39
C GLU A 129 9.63 -6.64 -8.07
N TYR A 130 8.51 -6.19 -7.52
CA TYR A 130 7.44 -7.07 -7.05
C TYR A 130 6.53 -7.52 -8.20
N ASP A 131 6.07 -8.77 -8.13
CA ASP A 131 5.17 -9.35 -9.12
C ASP A 131 3.71 -8.97 -8.83
N TYR A 132 3.37 -8.82 -7.54
CA TYR A 132 2.03 -8.45 -7.08
C TYR A 132 2.08 -7.38 -6.00
N VAL A 133 1.00 -6.60 -5.94
CA VAL A 133 0.75 -5.62 -4.88
C VAL A 133 -0.70 -5.74 -4.44
N SER A 134 -0.98 -5.91 -3.15
CA SER A 134 -2.30 -5.66 -2.60
C SER A 134 -2.36 -4.21 -2.12
N LEU A 135 -3.48 -3.54 -2.39
CA LEU A 135 -3.68 -2.14 -2.01
C LEU A 135 -5.07 -1.96 -1.41
N THR A 136 -5.12 -1.26 -0.28
CA THR A 136 -6.37 -0.81 0.34
C THR A 136 -6.39 0.69 0.47
N ILE A 137 -7.54 1.29 0.22
CA ILE A 137 -7.79 2.73 0.44
C ILE A 137 -8.80 2.86 1.57
N TRP A 138 -8.49 3.69 2.54
CA TRP A 138 -9.29 3.98 3.72
C TRP A 138 -9.62 5.46 3.79
N GLU A 139 -10.70 5.80 4.47
CA GLU A 139 -11.07 7.19 4.77
C GLU A 139 -9.92 7.92 5.45
N ASP A 140 -9.37 7.28 6.49
CA ASP A 140 -8.25 7.75 7.28
C ASP A 140 -7.45 6.60 7.89
N LYS A 141 -6.41 6.93 8.61
CA LYS A 141 -5.53 5.98 9.28
C LYS A 141 -6.24 5.25 10.43
N SER A 142 -7.20 5.87 11.10
CA SER A 142 -7.89 5.26 12.24
C SER A 142 -8.73 4.06 11.82
N GLY A 143 -9.42 4.13 10.68
CA GLY A 143 -10.15 2.99 10.10
C GLY A 143 -9.23 1.82 9.77
N PHE A 144 -8.06 2.10 9.18
CA PHE A 144 -7.05 1.08 8.93
C PHE A 144 -6.50 0.46 10.23
N ASP A 145 -6.17 1.28 11.24
CA ASP A 145 -5.63 0.79 12.51
C ASP A 145 -6.68 -0.03 13.28
N ALA A 146 -7.95 0.36 13.25
CA ALA A 146 -9.05 -0.42 13.83
C ALA A 146 -9.20 -1.78 13.15
N TRP A 147 -9.13 -1.84 11.81
CA TRP A 147 -9.11 -3.11 11.09
C TRP A 147 -7.91 -3.97 11.45
N ARG A 148 -6.71 -3.41 11.44
CA ARG A 148 -5.45 -4.14 11.69
C ARG A 148 -5.39 -4.80 13.06
N THR A 149 -6.04 -4.19 14.06
CA THR A 149 -6.10 -4.70 15.43
C THR A 149 -7.36 -5.50 15.74
N GLY A 150 -8.33 -5.49 14.83
CA GLY A 150 -9.65 -6.10 15.00
C GLY A 150 -9.73 -7.58 14.61
N GLU A 151 -10.89 -8.20 14.90
CA GLU A 151 -11.16 -9.61 14.58
C GLU A 151 -11.20 -9.88 13.06
N ALA A 152 -11.66 -8.92 12.25
CA ALA A 152 -11.70 -9.05 10.81
C ALA A 152 -10.31 -9.25 10.18
N PHE A 153 -9.27 -8.67 10.79
CA PHE A 153 -7.89 -8.90 10.38
C PHE A 153 -7.43 -10.33 10.70
N LYS A 154 -7.75 -10.82 11.89
CA LYS A 154 -7.41 -12.19 12.31
C LYS A 154 -8.09 -13.22 11.42
N GLU A 155 -9.37 -13.03 11.10
CA GLU A 155 -10.12 -13.89 10.18
C GLU A 155 -9.47 -13.96 8.79
N ALA A 156 -9.09 -12.80 8.24
CA ALA A 156 -8.44 -12.71 6.93
C ALA A 156 -7.04 -13.33 6.89
N HIS A 157 -6.40 -13.54 8.05
CA HIS A 157 -5.01 -14.02 8.18
C HIS A 157 -4.90 -15.34 8.93
N GLY A 158 -5.82 -16.27 8.74
CA GLY A 158 -5.74 -17.63 9.29
C GLY A 158 -6.73 -17.91 10.42
N GLY A 159 -7.81 -17.13 10.53
CA GLY A 159 -8.93 -17.40 11.43
C GLY A 159 -8.61 -17.29 12.92
N GLY A 160 -7.50 -16.65 13.30
CA GLY A 160 -7.08 -16.50 14.71
C GLY A 160 -6.65 -17.80 15.40
N THR A 161 -6.58 -18.92 14.69
CA THR A 161 -6.10 -20.21 15.21
C THR A 161 -4.64 -20.42 14.89
N VAL A 162 -3.90 -21.07 15.82
CA VAL A 162 -2.47 -21.42 15.64
C VAL A 162 -2.30 -22.30 14.39
N PHE A 163 -3.25 -23.17 14.12
CA PHE A 163 -3.22 -24.10 12.99
C PHE A 163 -3.41 -23.38 11.65
N GLY A 164 -4.41 -22.50 11.54
CA GLY A 164 -4.64 -21.70 10.33
C GLY A 164 -3.50 -20.73 10.03
N PHE A 165 -2.87 -20.15 11.06
CA PHE A 165 -1.68 -19.31 10.91
C PHE A 165 -0.47 -20.13 10.42
N ALA A 166 -0.25 -21.33 10.96
CA ALA A 166 0.83 -22.23 10.53
C ALA A 166 0.64 -22.67 9.08
N GLU A 167 -0.57 -23.04 8.70
CA GLU A 167 -0.91 -23.40 7.32
C GLU A 167 -0.66 -22.25 6.34
N MET A 168 -1.06 -21.02 6.71
CA MET A 168 -0.79 -19.82 5.93
C MET A 168 0.72 -19.59 5.76
N LEU A 169 1.51 -19.74 6.83
CA LEU A 169 2.97 -19.55 6.76
C LEU A 169 3.63 -20.62 5.87
N ILE A 170 3.35 -21.89 6.10
CA ILE A 170 3.92 -22.99 5.33
C ILE A 170 3.55 -22.82 3.85
N SER A 171 2.29 -22.57 3.57
CA SER A 171 1.83 -22.38 2.20
C SER A 171 2.46 -21.15 1.52
N SER A 172 2.77 -20.11 2.29
CA SER A 172 3.45 -18.92 1.76
C SER A 172 4.88 -19.20 1.31
N LEU A 173 5.60 -20.08 1.98
CA LEU A 173 6.97 -20.47 1.62
C LEU A 173 7.06 -21.09 0.21
N PHE A 174 6.01 -21.79 -0.25
CA PHE A 174 5.98 -22.42 -1.57
C PHE A 174 5.55 -21.49 -2.70
N VAL A 175 5.04 -20.29 -2.38
CA VAL A 175 4.53 -19.35 -3.36
C VAL A 175 5.32 -18.05 -3.38
N LEU A 176 5.75 -17.56 -2.22
CA LEU A 176 6.49 -16.30 -2.10
C LEU A 176 8.00 -16.53 -2.18
N LYS A 177 8.69 -15.58 -2.81
CA LYS A 177 10.14 -15.43 -2.75
C LYS A 177 10.47 -14.34 -1.72
N GLY A 178 10.55 -14.73 -0.45
CA GLY A 178 10.78 -13.83 0.66
C GLY A 178 9.49 -13.28 1.30
N ASN A 179 9.65 -12.40 2.28
CA ASN A 179 8.55 -11.83 3.03
C ASN A 179 7.84 -10.71 2.25
N PRO A 180 6.51 -10.57 2.40
CA PRO A 180 5.80 -9.40 1.91
C PRO A 180 6.39 -8.12 2.48
N LYS A 181 6.50 -7.08 1.66
CA LYS A 181 7.01 -5.78 2.09
C LYS A 181 5.89 -4.74 2.14
N PRO A 182 5.49 -4.30 3.34
CA PRO A 182 4.43 -3.31 3.48
C PRO A 182 4.91 -1.93 3.03
N ALA A 183 3.98 -1.12 2.58
CA ALA A 183 4.16 0.29 2.31
C ALA A 183 2.87 1.04 2.62
N PHE A 184 3.01 2.16 3.32
CA PHE A 184 1.89 2.97 3.77
C PHE A 184 2.02 4.38 3.21
N TYR A 185 0.88 5.00 2.94
CA TYR A 185 0.86 6.32 2.31
C TYR A 185 -0.29 7.17 2.85
N ASP A 186 -0.02 8.46 2.99
CA ASP A 186 -1.04 9.49 2.98
C ASP A 186 -1.59 9.64 1.56
N GLY A 187 -2.90 9.53 1.40
CA GLY A 187 -3.59 9.79 0.14
C GLY A 187 -4.02 11.26 0.09
N LEU A 188 -3.47 11.99 -0.87
CA LEU A 188 -3.68 13.42 -1.08
C LEU A 188 -4.50 13.63 -2.35
N LEU A 189 -5.22 14.75 -2.43
CA LEU A 189 -5.91 15.21 -3.64
C LEU A 189 -6.81 14.13 -4.27
N PRO A 190 -7.73 13.51 -3.52
CA PRO A 190 -8.60 12.48 -4.08
C PRO A 190 -9.49 13.05 -5.19
N VAL A 191 -9.49 12.41 -6.35
CA VAL A 191 -10.46 12.62 -7.43
C VAL A 191 -11.14 11.29 -7.66
N VAL A 192 -12.46 11.23 -7.50
CA VAL A 192 -13.22 10.00 -7.57
C VAL A 192 -14.37 10.18 -8.56
N LYS A 193 -14.56 9.19 -9.44
CA LYS A 193 -15.74 9.02 -10.27
C LYS A 193 -16.35 7.68 -9.89
N PRO A 194 -17.57 7.64 -9.34
CA PRO A 194 -18.20 6.39 -8.97
C PRO A 194 -18.28 5.44 -10.16
N PRO A 195 -18.03 4.13 -9.96
CA PRO A 195 -18.26 3.15 -11.02
C PRO A 195 -19.76 3.04 -11.33
N ALA A 196 -20.09 2.40 -12.45
CA ALA A 196 -21.48 2.10 -12.79
C ALA A 196 -22.11 1.17 -11.72
N ASP A 197 -23.41 1.28 -11.53
CA ASP A 197 -24.15 0.52 -10.50
C ASP A 197 -24.07 -1.01 -10.69
N ASP A 198 -23.84 -1.47 -11.93
CA ASP A 198 -23.70 -2.88 -12.29
C ASP A 198 -22.25 -3.41 -12.21
N THR A 199 -21.37 -2.68 -11.56
CA THR A 199 -19.95 -3.07 -11.45
C THR A 199 -19.82 -4.43 -10.75
N PRO A 200 -19.21 -5.46 -11.39
CA PRO A 200 -19.23 -6.84 -10.89
C PRO A 200 -18.36 -7.05 -9.64
N TRP A 201 -17.45 -6.12 -9.33
CA TRP A 201 -16.60 -6.16 -8.16
C TRP A 201 -17.11 -5.32 -6.99
N GLN A 202 -18.33 -4.80 -7.10
CA GLN A 202 -19.05 -4.22 -5.98
C GLN A 202 -19.63 -5.35 -5.10
N ALA A 203 -19.15 -5.45 -3.86
CA ALA A 203 -19.64 -6.44 -2.93
C ALA A 203 -20.48 -5.80 -1.84
N VAL A 204 -21.62 -6.45 -1.55
CA VAL A 204 -22.44 -6.14 -0.40
C VAL A 204 -22.23 -7.25 0.63
N GLY A 205 -21.75 -6.88 1.80
CA GLY A 205 -21.69 -7.82 2.93
C GLY A 205 -20.41 -8.62 3.10
N GLY A 206 -19.28 -8.28 2.47
CA GLY A 206 -18.05 -8.96 2.80
C GLY A 206 -16.98 -9.04 1.72
N TRP A 207 -16.58 -10.25 1.40
CA TRP A 207 -15.60 -10.54 0.36
C TRP A 207 -16.30 -10.98 -0.91
N ARG A 208 -15.74 -10.61 -2.03
CA ARG A 208 -16.23 -11.02 -3.34
C ARG A 208 -15.94 -12.49 -3.58
N ASP A 209 -16.95 -13.24 -4.04
CA ASP A 209 -16.75 -14.61 -4.51
C ASP A 209 -16.26 -14.60 -5.96
N VAL A 210 -15.06 -15.15 -6.19
CA VAL A 210 -14.42 -15.20 -7.51
C VAL A 210 -13.92 -16.62 -7.74
N PRO A 211 -14.41 -17.33 -8.77
CA PRO A 211 -13.93 -18.66 -9.10
C PRO A 211 -12.47 -18.59 -9.56
N ALA A 212 -11.62 -19.41 -8.95
CA ALA A 212 -10.21 -19.50 -9.26
C ALA A 212 -9.73 -20.95 -9.22
N ASP A 213 -9.12 -21.43 -10.29
CA ASP A 213 -8.63 -22.81 -10.41
C ASP A 213 -7.16 -23.00 -9.94
N GLY A 214 -6.40 -21.91 -9.87
CA GLY A 214 -4.98 -21.91 -9.50
C GLY A 214 -4.03 -22.30 -10.65
N VAL A 215 -4.56 -22.46 -11.85
CA VAL A 215 -3.82 -22.80 -13.08
C VAL A 215 -3.87 -21.62 -14.06
N ASN A 216 -5.05 -21.06 -14.24
CA ASN A 216 -5.27 -19.88 -15.08
C ASN A 216 -5.26 -18.61 -14.24
N PRO A 217 -4.73 -17.49 -14.78
CA PRO A 217 -4.80 -16.20 -14.10
C PRO A 217 -6.25 -15.70 -14.04
N LEU A 218 -6.58 -14.96 -12.98
CA LEU A 218 -7.89 -14.30 -12.86
C LEU A 218 -8.08 -13.23 -13.94
N ASN A 219 -9.33 -12.98 -14.28
CA ASN A 219 -9.71 -11.86 -15.13
C ASN A 219 -9.38 -10.52 -14.46
N THR A 220 -9.10 -9.52 -15.28
CA THR A 220 -8.85 -8.15 -14.82
C THR A 220 -10.18 -7.45 -14.52
N ASP A 221 -10.31 -6.93 -13.30
CA ASP A 221 -11.45 -6.13 -12.87
C ASP A 221 -11.24 -4.63 -13.16
N VAL A 222 -10.01 -4.16 -12.89
CA VAL A 222 -9.59 -2.77 -13.05
C VAL A 222 -8.17 -2.69 -13.55
N PHE A 223 -7.80 -1.56 -14.13
CA PHE A 223 -6.42 -1.27 -14.53
C PHE A 223 -5.86 -0.15 -13.66
N VAL A 224 -4.63 -0.31 -13.19
CA VAL A 224 -3.99 0.64 -12.27
C VAL A 224 -2.67 1.13 -12.86
N ALA A 225 -2.50 2.45 -12.90
CA ALA A 225 -1.24 3.06 -13.30
C ALA A 225 -0.70 3.93 -12.18
N MET A 226 0.58 3.76 -11.88
CA MET A 226 1.32 4.54 -10.90
C MET A 226 2.55 5.17 -11.53
N ASN A 227 2.88 6.41 -11.13
CA ASN A 227 4.18 7.03 -11.38
C ASN A 227 4.84 7.28 -10.04
N ARG A 228 6.04 6.73 -9.84
CA ARG A 228 6.81 6.87 -8.61
C ARG A 228 7.86 7.97 -8.76
N PHE A 229 8.07 8.76 -7.71
CA PHE A 229 8.96 9.91 -7.69
C PHE A 229 9.90 9.82 -6.49
N LYS A 230 11.14 10.25 -6.68
CA LYS A 230 12.13 10.49 -5.63
C LYS A 230 12.20 11.99 -5.41
N VAL A 231 11.23 12.56 -4.70
CA VAL A 231 11.18 14.00 -4.41
C VAL A 231 12.34 14.36 -3.49
N LEU A 232 13.05 15.42 -3.85
CA LEU A 232 14.23 15.88 -3.12
C LEU A 232 13.85 16.43 -1.75
N PRO A 233 14.69 16.24 -0.72
CA PRO A 233 14.47 16.81 0.60
C PRO A 233 14.26 18.32 0.55
N GLY A 234 13.20 18.83 1.22
CA GLY A 234 12.80 20.23 1.22
C GLY A 234 12.00 20.69 0.00
N LYS A 235 11.75 19.81 -0.99
CA LYS A 235 10.92 20.10 -2.15
C LYS A 235 9.51 19.48 -2.05
N GLU A 236 9.20 18.79 -0.95
CA GLU A 236 7.94 18.05 -0.78
C GLU A 236 6.71 18.97 -0.88
N ALA A 237 6.72 20.11 -0.16
CA ALA A 237 5.61 21.05 -0.19
C ALA A 237 5.42 21.67 -1.60
N ALA A 238 6.52 22.02 -2.27
CA ALA A 238 6.47 22.55 -3.63
C ALA A 238 5.93 21.50 -4.63
N PHE A 239 6.33 20.25 -4.48
CA PHE A 239 5.83 19.12 -5.28
C PHE A 239 4.32 18.92 -5.09
N GLU A 240 3.84 18.93 -3.85
CA GLU A 240 2.41 18.78 -3.54
C GLU A 240 1.59 19.96 -4.08
N MET A 241 2.08 21.19 -3.91
CA MET A 241 1.42 22.38 -4.44
C MET A 241 1.34 22.39 -5.97
N ARG A 242 2.37 21.89 -6.65
CA ARG A 242 2.35 21.73 -8.10
C ARG A 242 1.23 20.75 -8.53
N TRP A 243 1.06 19.64 -7.82
CA TRP A 243 -0.03 18.69 -8.09
C TRP A 243 -1.40 19.30 -7.79
N ARG A 244 -1.52 20.08 -6.71
CA ARG A 244 -2.76 20.79 -6.37
C ARG A 244 -3.17 21.82 -7.42
N ALA A 245 -2.20 22.53 -7.98
CA ALA A 245 -2.45 23.55 -9.00
C ALA A 245 -2.75 22.96 -10.40
N ARG A 246 -2.63 21.64 -10.54
CA ARG A 246 -2.82 20.96 -11.82
C ARG A 246 -4.30 20.85 -12.15
N GLU A 247 -4.70 21.42 -13.28
CA GLU A 247 -6.02 21.18 -13.84
C GLU A 247 -6.11 19.72 -14.32
N SER A 248 -7.04 18.98 -13.74
CA SER A 248 -7.27 17.59 -14.12
C SER A 248 -8.62 17.45 -14.80
N ARG A 249 -8.61 16.86 -16.00
CA ARG A 249 -9.83 16.48 -16.73
C ARG A 249 -10.10 14.98 -16.63
N LEU A 250 -9.58 14.33 -15.62
CA LEU A 250 -9.70 12.88 -15.43
C LEU A 250 -11.17 12.45 -15.28
N THR A 251 -12.00 13.23 -14.59
CA THR A 251 -13.42 12.93 -14.40
C THR A 251 -14.25 12.95 -15.69
N GLU A 252 -13.75 13.62 -16.73
CA GLU A 252 -14.38 13.67 -18.05
C GLU A 252 -14.03 12.42 -18.89
N MET A 253 -13.02 11.67 -18.47
CA MET A 253 -12.55 10.52 -19.23
C MET A 253 -13.40 9.27 -18.95
N ASP A 254 -13.71 8.56 -20.04
CA ASP A 254 -14.42 7.28 -19.90
C ASP A 254 -13.55 6.25 -19.21
N GLY A 255 -14.17 5.50 -18.30
CA GLY A 255 -13.53 4.44 -17.55
C GLY A 255 -12.58 4.92 -16.46
N PHE A 256 -12.39 6.22 -16.23
CA PHE A 256 -11.68 6.71 -15.06
C PHE A 256 -12.50 6.47 -13.79
N LEU A 257 -11.83 6.01 -12.71
CA LEU A 257 -12.47 5.70 -11.42
C LEU A 257 -11.91 6.55 -10.28
N THR A 258 -10.61 6.58 -10.09
CA THR A 258 -10.01 7.36 -9.00
C THR A 258 -8.58 7.78 -9.31
N PHE A 259 -8.18 8.88 -8.69
CA PHE A 259 -6.81 9.37 -8.60
C PHE A 259 -6.47 9.71 -7.16
N LEU A 260 -5.25 9.42 -6.76
CA LEU A 260 -4.62 9.89 -5.53
C LEU A 260 -3.16 10.28 -5.81
N LEU A 261 -2.72 11.36 -5.18
CA LEU A 261 -1.30 11.58 -4.95
C LEU A 261 -0.94 10.91 -3.62
N LEU A 262 0.03 10.01 -3.64
CA LEU A 262 0.47 9.23 -2.49
C LEU A 262 1.78 9.79 -1.94
N ARG A 263 1.79 10.17 -0.68
CA ARG A 263 2.98 10.52 0.10
C ARG A 263 3.33 9.35 1.02
N ARG A 264 4.57 8.87 0.98
CA ARG A 264 4.99 7.76 1.81
C ARG A 264 4.87 8.10 3.29
N ASP A 265 4.13 7.27 4.05
CA ASP A 265 4.02 7.34 5.51
C ASP A 265 5.26 6.66 6.14
N ALA A 266 6.44 7.18 5.86
CA ALA A 266 7.70 6.77 6.46
C ALA A 266 8.78 7.80 6.13
N LEU A 267 9.65 8.06 7.09
CA LEU A 267 10.78 8.98 6.93
C LEU A 267 11.77 8.53 5.84
N LYS A 268 11.83 7.22 5.56
CA LYS A 268 12.74 6.65 4.56
C LYS A 268 12.05 5.50 3.82
N ALA A 269 11.81 5.71 2.55
CA ALA A 269 11.33 4.67 1.66
C ALA A 269 12.47 3.70 1.32
N GLU A 270 12.28 2.40 1.52
CA GLU A 270 13.28 1.36 1.22
C GLU A 270 13.71 1.36 -0.26
N ASP A 271 12.76 1.66 -1.15
CA ASP A 271 12.94 1.72 -2.61
C ASP A 271 13.33 3.12 -3.11
N GLY A 272 13.51 4.08 -2.20
CA GLY A 272 13.85 5.46 -2.49
C GLY A 272 12.70 6.31 -3.04
N TYR A 273 11.51 5.74 -3.29
CA TYR A 273 10.34 6.48 -3.78
C TYR A 273 9.49 6.97 -2.61
N ASN A 274 9.49 8.27 -2.38
CA ASN A 274 8.72 8.92 -1.31
C ASN A 274 7.37 9.47 -1.77
N TYR A 275 7.13 9.59 -3.08
CA TYR A 275 5.84 9.95 -3.67
C TYR A 275 5.46 9.02 -4.81
N SER A 276 4.15 8.90 -5.04
CA SER A 276 3.61 8.21 -6.20
C SER A 276 2.26 8.82 -6.60
N THR A 277 1.91 8.75 -7.88
CA THR A 277 0.50 8.89 -8.28
C THR A 277 -0.12 7.51 -8.40
N LEU A 278 -1.41 7.43 -8.10
CA LEU A 278 -2.25 6.26 -8.32
C LEU A 278 -3.44 6.68 -9.18
N THR A 279 -3.65 6.01 -10.31
CA THR A 279 -4.89 6.12 -11.08
C THR A 279 -5.49 4.75 -11.26
N VAL A 280 -6.81 4.64 -11.08
CA VAL A 280 -7.56 3.41 -11.30
C VAL A 280 -8.54 3.64 -12.45
N TRP A 281 -8.61 2.69 -13.35
CA TRP A 281 -9.43 2.69 -14.56
C TRP A 281 -10.22 1.39 -14.64
N ASN A 282 -11.38 1.43 -15.28
CA ASN A 282 -12.18 0.21 -15.50
C ASN A 282 -11.53 -0.77 -16.48
N SER A 283 -10.58 -0.30 -17.30
CA SER A 283 -9.87 -1.13 -18.26
C SER A 283 -8.56 -0.49 -18.71
N ARG A 284 -7.67 -1.32 -19.26
CA ARG A 284 -6.43 -0.87 -19.90
C ARG A 284 -6.73 0.04 -21.11
N GLY A 285 -7.76 -0.29 -21.90
CA GLY A 285 -8.15 0.52 -23.06
C GLY A 285 -8.55 1.95 -22.67
N ALA A 286 -9.29 2.13 -21.59
CA ALA A 286 -9.64 3.44 -21.07
C ALA A 286 -8.40 4.26 -20.66
N PHE A 287 -7.45 3.63 -19.99
CA PHE A 287 -6.17 4.24 -19.65
C PHE A 287 -5.37 4.63 -20.90
N ASP A 288 -5.28 3.75 -21.88
CA ASP A 288 -4.52 4.02 -23.13
C ASP A 288 -5.18 5.15 -23.94
N ASN A 289 -6.52 5.22 -24.00
CA ASN A 289 -7.27 6.32 -24.59
C ASN A 289 -6.97 7.66 -23.90
N TRP A 290 -6.98 7.68 -22.57
CA TRP A 290 -6.58 8.88 -21.83
C TRP A 290 -5.14 9.29 -22.15
N ARG A 291 -4.22 8.34 -22.22
CA ARG A 291 -2.81 8.62 -22.54
C ARG A 291 -2.63 9.27 -23.90
N ALA A 292 -3.40 8.83 -24.90
CA ALA A 292 -3.39 9.36 -26.25
C ALA A 292 -4.13 10.70 -26.38
N SER A 293 -4.93 11.09 -25.39
CA SER A 293 -5.80 12.27 -25.45
C SER A 293 -5.04 13.59 -25.40
N SER A 294 -5.65 14.62 -25.97
CA SER A 294 -5.18 16.01 -25.88
C SER A 294 -5.17 16.54 -24.44
N ALA A 295 -6.07 16.04 -23.59
CA ALA A 295 -6.11 16.39 -22.15
C ALA A 295 -4.80 16.02 -21.44
N ASN A 296 -4.27 14.82 -21.69
CA ASN A 296 -2.97 14.39 -21.15
C ASN A 296 -1.81 15.19 -21.77
N ALA A 297 -1.83 15.44 -23.08
CA ALA A 297 -0.80 16.22 -23.75
C ALA A 297 -0.73 17.67 -23.21
N ASN A 298 -1.87 18.31 -22.97
CA ASN A 298 -1.94 19.67 -22.44
C ASN A 298 -1.47 19.74 -20.98
N ALA A 299 -1.84 18.76 -20.15
CA ALA A 299 -1.35 18.66 -18.79
C ALA A 299 0.18 18.57 -18.73
N ARG A 300 0.81 17.85 -19.66
CA ARG A 300 2.28 17.72 -19.77
C ARG A 300 2.97 18.96 -20.33
N LYS A 301 2.34 19.69 -21.27
CA LYS A 301 2.92 20.93 -21.83
C LYS A 301 3.01 22.02 -20.79
N LYS A 302 1.95 22.24 -20.01
CA LYS A 302 1.90 23.23 -18.93
C LYS A 302 2.97 22.95 -17.85
N GLU A 303 3.38 21.70 -17.72
CA GLU A 303 4.38 21.24 -16.76
C GLU A 303 5.83 21.64 -17.15
N LYS A 304 6.15 21.62 -18.43
CA LYS A 304 7.50 21.90 -18.93
C LYS A 304 7.88 23.39 -18.91
N THR A 305 6.90 24.30 -18.88
CA THR A 305 7.15 25.76 -18.99
C THR A 305 7.44 26.42 -17.64
N THR A 306 7.28 25.74 -16.50
CA THR A 306 7.34 26.35 -15.17
C THR A 306 8.53 25.89 -14.33
N GLU A 307 9.36 24.96 -14.81
CA GLU A 307 10.44 24.38 -14.04
C GLU A 307 11.76 25.11 -14.22
N THR A 308 12.21 25.81 -13.19
CA THR A 308 13.57 26.37 -13.09
C THR A 308 14.52 25.50 -12.27
N GLU A 309 13.99 24.64 -11.37
CA GLU A 309 14.80 23.76 -10.52
C GLU A 309 14.20 22.34 -10.46
N PRO A 310 15.02 21.29 -10.47
CA PRO A 310 14.54 19.92 -10.34
C PRO A 310 13.92 19.70 -8.95
N MET A 311 12.72 19.11 -8.90
CA MET A 311 12.01 18.78 -7.65
C MET A 311 12.26 17.34 -7.22
N PHE A 312 12.70 16.46 -8.11
CA PHE A 312 12.91 15.05 -7.86
C PHE A 312 14.14 14.52 -8.61
N ASP A 313 14.75 13.48 -8.06
CA ASP A 313 15.92 12.82 -8.60
C ASP A 313 15.53 11.83 -9.69
N GLY A 314 16.09 12.03 -10.89
CA GLY A 314 15.82 11.20 -12.06
C GLY A 314 14.39 11.34 -12.63
N PRO A 315 14.06 10.59 -13.68
CA PRO A 315 12.74 10.62 -14.28
C PRO A 315 11.71 9.87 -13.41
N PRO A 316 10.41 10.23 -13.52
CA PRO A 316 9.35 9.43 -12.90
C PRO A 316 9.42 7.97 -13.35
N SER A 317 9.19 7.05 -12.41
CA SER A 317 9.21 5.60 -12.67
C SER A 317 7.79 5.05 -12.80
N PRO A 318 7.26 4.86 -14.03
CA PRO A 318 5.92 4.33 -14.22
C PRO A 318 5.86 2.83 -13.92
N VAL A 319 4.76 2.40 -13.30
CA VAL A 319 4.44 1.00 -13.06
C VAL A 319 2.98 0.77 -13.38
N LEU A 320 2.70 -0.31 -14.09
CA LEU A 320 1.36 -0.67 -14.55
C LEU A 320 0.94 -2.00 -13.93
N TYR A 321 -0.36 -2.09 -13.61
CA TYR A 321 -0.93 -3.27 -13.00
C TYR A 321 -2.32 -3.59 -13.55
N GLU A 322 -2.63 -4.88 -13.61
CA GLU A 322 -3.98 -5.40 -13.71
C GLU A 322 -4.51 -5.68 -12.31
N GLY A 323 -5.59 -5.03 -11.91
CA GLY A 323 -6.31 -5.33 -10.69
C GLY A 323 -7.21 -6.53 -10.92
N VAL A 324 -6.78 -7.70 -10.43
CA VAL A 324 -7.41 -9.00 -10.71
C VAL A 324 -8.43 -9.43 -9.66
N LEU A 325 -8.54 -8.68 -8.60
CA LEU A 325 -9.51 -8.86 -7.53
C LEU A 325 -9.79 -7.48 -6.93
N ALA A 326 -10.82 -6.82 -7.40
CA ALA A 326 -11.22 -5.52 -6.89
C ALA A 326 -12.43 -5.65 -5.96
N LEU A 327 -12.54 -4.74 -4.98
CA LEU A 327 -13.61 -4.70 -4.00
C LEU A 327 -13.91 -3.25 -3.62
N LEU A 328 -15.16 -2.87 -3.68
CA LEU A 328 -15.66 -1.60 -3.15
C LEU A 328 -16.27 -1.78 -1.76
N SER A 329 -16.36 -0.68 -1.02
CA SER A 329 -17.15 -0.62 0.20
C SER A 329 -18.59 -1.00 -0.09
N GLY A 330 -19.18 -1.87 0.76
CA GLY A 330 -20.61 -2.16 0.75
C GLY A 330 -21.46 -1.08 1.43
N LYS A 331 -20.82 -0.16 2.13
CA LYS A 331 -21.47 0.97 2.81
C LYS A 331 -21.29 2.20 1.92
N GLY A 332 -22.13 2.47 1.00
CA GLY A 332 -22.07 3.58 0.05
C GLY A 332 -21.05 4.69 0.32
N ALA A 333 -20.56 5.33 -0.71
CA ALA A 333 -19.59 6.42 -0.62
C ALA A 333 -20.15 7.64 0.09
#